data_a82c8b69593c747c80e9b4a20ea69430
#
_entry.id   a82c8b69593c747c80e9b4a20ea69430
#
_cell.length_a   1.000
_cell.length_b   1.000
_cell.length_c   1.000
_cell.angle_alpha   90.00
_cell.angle_beta   90.00
_cell.angle_gamma   90.00
#
_symmetry.space_group_name_H-M   'P 1'
#
loop_
_entity.id
_entity.type
_entity.pdbx_description
1 polymer ?
#
loop_
_entity_poly.entity_id
_entity_poly.type
_entity_poly.pdbx_seq_one_letter_code
_entity_poly.pdbx_strand_id
1 'polypeptide(L)'
;MASSDAQIHPMPPTGEQYEISGGGYCAVVTEQGATLRALSHDGVDLIVPTAADAIPTGARGQHLLPWPNRVRDGRYVFDGQPQQLAINEVDRGNAIHGLARWVMWRLVELGQDTVRQRLVIAAQDGWPGTLEAHLTHHLDAGGMTVHLVARNVGATAVPFGYAAHPYLVMAGSIDQWQVSSPFRTCVVTDERLLPVDVAAVQGPTDLTDTILGERHLD
;
A
#
# COMPACT_ATOMS: atom_id res chain seq x y z
N MET A 1 18.52 46.81 5.26
CA MET A 1 17.49 45.82 4.88
C MET A 1 18.09 44.44 5.16
N ALA A 2 17.70 43.82 6.27
CA ALA A 2 18.17 42.47 6.59
C ALA A 2 17.36 41.50 5.78
N SER A 3 18.00 40.72 4.89
CA SER A 3 17.40 39.61 4.24
C SER A 3 17.12 38.54 5.32
N SER A 4 15.85 38.25 5.59
CA SER A 4 15.50 37.08 6.37
C SER A 4 15.82 35.85 5.52
N ASP A 5 16.96 35.24 5.75
CA ASP A 5 17.23 33.90 5.29
C ASP A 5 16.17 32.99 5.94
N ALA A 6 15.11 32.69 5.20
CA ALA A 6 14.16 31.67 5.60
C ALA A 6 14.95 30.37 5.71
N GLN A 7 15.13 29.87 6.92
CA GLN A 7 15.75 28.58 7.14
C GLN A 7 14.87 27.53 6.42
N ILE A 8 15.38 27.01 5.31
CA ILE A 8 14.75 25.89 4.61
C ILE A 8 14.89 24.67 5.52
N HIS A 9 13.83 24.32 6.24
CA HIS A 9 13.79 23.04 6.93
C HIS A 9 13.65 21.95 5.86
N PRO A 10 14.52 20.94 5.83
CA PRO A 10 14.41 19.87 4.86
C PRO A 10 13.05 19.14 5.03
N MET A 11 12.31 19.00 3.94
CA MET A 11 11.07 18.24 3.92
C MET A 11 11.38 16.76 4.16
N PRO A 12 10.59 16.03 4.94
CA PRO A 12 10.69 14.58 5.04
C PRO A 12 10.65 13.91 3.66
N PRO A 13 11.34 12.78 3.44
CA PRO A 13 11.41 12.14 2.12
C PRO A 13 10.04 11.67 1.60
N THR A 14 9.06 11.51 2.50
CA THR A 14 7.67 11.13 2.18
C THR A 14 6.69 12.30 2.14
N GLY A 15 7.20 13.55 2.11
CA GLY A 15 6.40 14.77 2.12
C GLY A 15 5.77 15.07 3.48
N GLU A 16 4.68 15.82 3.47
CA GLU A 16 3.92 16.13 4.68
C GLU A 16 3.42 14.84 5.36
N GLN A 17 3.30 14.91 6.69
CA GLN A 17 2.85 13.79 7.51
C GLN A 17 1.65 14.22 8.35
N TYR A 18 0.55 13.52 8.19
CA TYR A 18 -0.74 13.84 8.78
C TYR A 18 -1.01 12.91 9.96
N GLU A 19 -1.12 13.48 11.15
CA GLU A 19 -1.44 12.75 12.38
C GLU A 19 -2.95 12.80 12.61
N ILE A 20 -3.54 11.66 12.93
CA ILE A 20 -4.94 11.51 13.30
C ILE A 20 -5.06 10.64 14.56
N SER A 21 -6.10 10.89 15.37
CA SER A 21 -6.36 10.12 16.58
C SER A 21 -7.84 9.98 16.87
N GLY A 22 -8.25 8.80 17.33
CA GLY A 22 -9.65 8.50 17.69
C GLY A 22 -9.76 7.15 18.39
N GLY A 23 -10.61 7.03 19.41
CA GLY A 23 -10.91 5.77 20.08
C GLY A 23 -9.71 5.08 20.77
N GLY A 24 -8.68 5.83 21.18
CA GLY A 24 -7.43 5.28 21.74
C GLY A 24 -6.38 4.97 20.65
N TYR A 25 -6.73 5.06 19.38
CA TYR A 25 -5.82 4.85 18.26
C TYR A 25 -5.14 6.15 17.84
N CYS A 26 -3.89 6.06 17.39
CA CYS A 26 -3.13 7.12 16.75
C CYS A 26 -2.53 6.59 15.45
N ALA A 27 -2.59 7.38 14.40
CA ALA A 27 -1.97 7.03 13.12
C ALA A 27 -1.27 8.21 12.48
N VAL A 28 -0.26 7.92 11.67
CA VAL A 28 0.42 8.88 10.81
C VAL A 28 0.33 8.41 9.37
N VAL A 29 -0.20 9.28 8.51
CA VAL A 29 -0.32 9.04 7.06
C VAL A 29 0.56 10.05 6.33
N THR A 30 1.33 9.60 5.35
CA THR A 30 2.23 10.48 4.60
C THR A 30 1.58 11.02 3.32
N GLU A 31 2.08 12.16 2.84
CA GLU A 31 1.68 12.71 1.55
C GLU A 31 2.06 11.79 0.40
N GLN A 32 3.27 11.21 0.43
CA GLN A 32 3.69 10.24 -0.58
C GLN A 32 2.97 8.91 -0.40
N GLY A 33 2.27 8.49 -1.44
CA GLY A 33 1.58 7.20 -1.50
C GLY A 33 0.33 7.10 -0.62
N ALA A 34 -0.05 8.17 0.09
CA ALA A 34 -1.03 8.11 1.19
C ALA A 34 -0.68 6.99 2.19
N THR A 35 0.62 6.78 2.42
CA THR A 35 1.16 5.62 3.14
C THR A 35 0.81 5.68 4.62
N LEU A 36 0.29 4.59 5.17
CA LEU A 36 0.13 4.41 6.61
C LEU A 36 1.49 4.15 7.25
N ARG A 37 2.16 5.22 7.70
CA ARG A 37 3.52 5.18 8.25
C ARG A 37 3.57 4.59 9.66
N ALA A 38 2.56 4.88 10.47
CA ALA A 38 2.43 4.38 11.84
C ALA A 38 0.96 4.19 12.20
N LEU A 39 0.68 3.21 13.04
CA LEU A 39 -0.61 2.97 13.68
C LEU A 39 -0.35 2.32 15.04
N SER A 40 -0.90 2.91 16.10
CA SER A 40 -0.82 2.41 17.46
C SER A 40 -2.18 2.47 18.16
N HIS A 41 -2.34 1.68 19.23
CA HIS A 41 -3.47 1.74 20.15
C HIS A 41 -2.93 1.80 21.58
N ASP A 42 -3.33 2.82 22.34
CA ASP A 42 -2.86 3.08 23.71
C ASP A 42 -1.32 3.03 23.82
N GLY A 43 -0.62 3.56 22.79
CA GLY A 43 0.83 3.61 22.74
C GLY A 43 1.52 2.32 22.31
N VAL A 44 0.76 1.27 21.95
CA VAL A 44 1.31 -0.01 21.44
C VAL A 44 1.17 -0.04 19.91
N ASP A 45 2.27 -0.26 19.20
CA ASP A 45 2.26 -0.37 17.75
C ASP A 45 1.44 -1.56 17.27
N LEU A 46 0.61 -1.35 16.25
CA LEU A 46 -0.18 -2.39 15.56
C LEU A 46 0.40 -2.74 14.18
N ILE A 47 1.24 -1.87 13.65
CA ILE A 47 2.02 -2.11 12.43
C ILE A 47 3.49 -1.78 12.70
N VAL A 48 4.39 -2.36 11.94
CA VAL A 48 5.81 -1.98 11.95
C VAL A 48 5.94 -0.56 11.39
N PRO A 49 6.30 0.45 12.19
CA PRO A 49 6.37 1.83 11.73
C PRO A 49 7.56 2.06 10.80
N THR A 50 7.46 3.07 9.96
CA THR A 50 8.59 3.64 9.22
C THR A 50 9.01 4.94 9.91
N ALA A 51 10.30 5.19 10.07
CA ALA A 51 10.80 6.43 10.67
C ALA A 51 10.36 7.65 9.84
N ALA A 52 10.18 8.80 10.50
CA ALA A 52 9.66 10.02 9.86
C ALA A 52 10.57 10.54 8.74
N ASP A 53 11.87 10.28 8.85
CA ASP A 53 12.94 10.68 7.93
C ASP A 53 13.36 9.57 6.95
N ALA A 54 12.60 8.47 6.87
CA ALA A 54 12.88 7.34 6.01
C ALA A 54 11.77 7.12 4.97
N ILE A 55 12.14 6.49 3.85
CA ILE A 55 11.18 5.93 2.87
C ILE A 55 10.77 4.51 3.28
N PRO A 56 9.52 4.08 3.02
CA PRO A 56 9.09 2.73 3.32
C PRO A 56 9.83 1.71 2.44
N THR A 57 10.36 0.66 3.06
CA THR A 57 10.94 -0.50 2.36
C THR A 57 9.92 -1.63 2.26
N GLY A 58 10.01 -2.48 1.23
CA GLY A 58 9.11 -3.62 1.04
C GLY A 58 7.62 -3.22 0.90
N ALA A 59 7.34 -2.03 0.40
CA ALA A 59 6.00 -1.46 0.27
C ALA A 59 5.23 -1.30 1.60
N ARG A 60 5.93 -1.28 2.74
CA ARG A 60 5.35 -1.21 4.09
C ARG A 60 4.37 -0.04 4.23
N GLY A 61 3.12 -0.35 4.60
CA GLY A 61 2.05 0.61 4.80
C GLY A 61 1.53 1.29 3.53
N GLN A 62 2.06 0.95 2.35
CA GLN A 62 1.67 1.58 1.08
C GLN A 62 0.36 1.03 0.53
N HIS A 63 -0.31 1.85 -0.28
CA HIS A 63 -1.49 1.49 -1.05
C HIS A 63 -1.12 1.22 -2.49
N LEU A 64 -1.47 0.03 -2.96
CA LEU A 64 -1.04 -0.54 -4.24
C LEU A 64 -2.17 -0.43 -5.24
N LEU A 65 -2.11 0.58 -6.10
CA LEU A 65 -3.08 0.80 -7.17
C LEU A 65 -2.38 1.44 -8.39
N PRO A 66 -2.88 1.24 -9.59
CA PRO A 66 -4.09 0.53 -10.00
C PRO A 66 -3.92 -0.99 -10.16
N TRP A 67 -2.82 -1.58 -9.72
CA TRP A 67 -2.66 -3.03 -9.57
C TRP A 67 -1.76 -3.36 -8.37
N PRO A 68 -2.08 -4.38 -7.57
CA PRO A 68 -1.17 -4.97 -6.61
C PRO A 68 -0.25 -6.00 -7.28
N ASN A 69 0.86 -6.32 -6.62
CA ASN A 69 1.79 -7.35 -7.02
C ASN A 69 2.37 -7.14 -8.44
N ARG A 70 2.75 -8.19 -9.16
CA ARG A 70 3.65 -8.20 -10.31
C ARG A 70 2.94 -8.34 -11.65
N VAL A 71 3.44 -7.60 -12.64
CA VAL A 71 3.12 -7.79 -14.06
C VAL A 71 4.39 -8.27 -14.75
N ARG A 72 4.35 -9.49 -15.32
CA ARG A 72 5.46 -10.16 -16.02
C ARG A 72 6.03 -9.26 -17.10
N ASP A 73 7.33 -8.97 -17.04
CA ASP A 73 8.06 -8.12 -18.00
C ASP A 73 7.41 -6.72 -18.20
N GLY A 74 6.53 -6.30 -17.26
CA GLY A 74 5.71 -5.12 -17.41
C GLY A 74 4.68 -5.19 -18.54
N ARG A 75 4.45 -6.37 -19.14
CA ARG A 75 3.61 -6.52 -20.32
C ARG A 75 2.25 -7.11 -19.97
N TYR A 76 1.21 -6.50 -20.50
CA TYR A 76 -0.14 -7.04 -20.43
C TYR A 76 -0.95 -6.65 -21.67
N VAL A 77 -2.08 -7.29 -21.87
CA VAL A 77 -3.03 -6.95 -22.93
C VAL A 77 -4.34 -6.54 -22.25
N PHE A 78 -4.87 -5.40 -22.62
CA PHE A 78 -6.17 -4.94 -22.16
C PHE A 78 -6.98 -4.43 -23.34
N ASP A 79 -8.23 -4.91 -23.47
CA ASP A 79 -9.13 -4.61 -24.58
C ASP A 79 -8.46 -4.82 -25.95
N GLY A 80 -7.72 -5.93 -26.09
CA GLY A 80 -6.99 -6.31 -27.30
C GLY A 80 -5.74 -5.46 -27.59
N GLN A 81 -5.43 -4.45 -26.77
CA GLN A 81 -4.27 -3.57 -26.96
C GLN A 81 -3.11 -4.00 -26.05
N PRO A 82 -1.91 -4.23 -26.61
CA PRO A 82 -0.72 -4.50 -25.83
C PRO A 82 -0.24 -3.24 -25.08
N GLN A 83 0.14 -3.41 -23.84
CA GLN A 83 0.63 -2.37 -22.96
C GLN A 83 2.01 -2.75 -22.41
N GLN A 84 2.88 -1.74 -22.20
CA GLN A 84 4.20 -1.91 -21.62
C GLN A 84 4.39 -0.94 -20.46
N LEU A 85 4.37 -1.44 -19.24
CA LEU A 85 4.70 -0.71 -18.02
C LEU A 85 6.20 -0.60 -17.83
N ALA A 86 6.64 0.43 -17.12
CA ALA A 86 8.03 0.54 -16.68
C ALA A 86 8.38 -0.61 -15.70
N ILE A 87 9.56 -1.21 -15.88
CA ILE A 87 10.11 -2.20 -14.95
C ILE A 87 10.65 -1.47 -13.73
N ASN A 88 10.09 -1.75 -12.56
CA ASN A 88 10.48 -1.16 -11.28
C ASN A 88 10.87 -2.20 -10.21
N GLU A 89 10.78 -3.49 -10.53
CA GLU A 89 11.41 -4.60 -9.82
C GLU A 89 12.50 -5.18 -10.73
N VAL A 90 13.67 -4.52 -10.72
CA VAL A 90 14.74 -4.79 -11.70
C VAL A 90 15.27 -6.22 -11.56
N ASP A 91 15.50 -6.70 -10.34
CA ASP A 91 16.09 -8.01 -10.07
C ASP A 91 15.25 -9.17 -10.62
N ARG A 92 13.92 -8.99 -10.71
CA ARG A 92 12.98 -9.99 -11.26
C ARG A 92 12.39 -9.59 -12.61
N GLY A 93 12.74 -8.41 -13.12
CA GLY A 93 12.27 -7.93 -14.42
C GLY A 93 10.77 -7.69 -14.50
N ASN A 94 10.12 -7.26 -13.40
CA ASN A 94 8.68 -7.06 -13.34
C ASN A 94 8.31 -5.58 -13.17
N ALA A 95 7.09 -5.22 -13.59
CA ALA A 95 6.41 -4.04 -13.04
C ALA A 95 5.63 -4.46 -11.79
N ILE A 96 5.81 -3.75 -10.66
CA ILE A 96 5.24 -4.15 -9.38
C ILE A 96 4.54 -3.00 -8.67
N HIS A 97 3.37 -3.29 -8.07
CA HIS A 97 2.68 -2.45 -7.08
C HIS A 97 2.15 -1.11 -7.58
N GLY A 98 1.77 -1.05 -8.85
CA GLY A 98 1.03 0.09 -9.39
C GLY A 98 1.84 1.38 -9.58
N LEU A 99 1.12 2.48 -9.67
CA LEU A 99 1.64 3.80 -10.03
C LEU A 99 1.51 4.84 -8.90
N ALA A 100 0.84 4.50 -7.79
CA ALA A 100 0.41 5.47 -6.80
C ALA A 100 1.35 5.62 -5.58
N ARG A 101 2.20 4.63 -5.30
CA ARG A 101 2.95 4.55 -4.04
C ARG A 101 4.09 5.56 -3.89
N TRP A 102 4.62 6.08 -4.99
CA TRP A 102 5.74 7.05 -4.99
C TRP A 102 5.32 8.45 -5.44
N VAL A 103 4.01 8.70 -5.53
CA VAL A 103 3.44 9.98 -5.97
C VAL A 103 2.89 10.71 -4.75
N MET A 104 3.03 12.04 -4.73
CA MET A 104 2.42 12.89 -3.71
C MET A 104 0.91 12.95 -3.92
N TRP A 105 0.15 12.61 -2.89
CA TRP A 105 -1.30 12.69 -2.86
C TRP A 105 -1.71 14.03 -2.26
N ARG A 106 -2.61 14.71 -2.93
CA ARG A 106 -3.11 16.00 -2.45
C ARG A 106 -4.03 15.80 -1.24
N LEU A 107 -3.76 16.51 -0.15
CA LEU A 107 -4.66 16.59 0.99
C LEU A 107 -6.00 17.21 0.57
N VAL A 108 -7.11 16.56 0.93
CA VAL A 108 -8.49 17.02 0.71
C VAL A 108 -9.14 17.40 2.02
N GLU A 109 -8.89 16.65 3.08
CA GLU A 109 -9.46 16.85 4.40
C GLU A 109 -8.50 16.33 5.47
N LEU A 110 -8.35 17.10 6.54
CA LEU A 110 -7.65 16.70 7.76
C LEU A 110 -8.51 17.11 8.96
N GLY A 111 -9.05 16.10 9.64
CA GLY A 111 -9.75 16.22 10.91
C GLY A 111 -8.93 15.66 12.05
N GLN A 112 -9.49 15.58 13.23
CA GLN A 112 -8.87 14.96 14.38
C GLN A 112 -8.65 13.43 14.17
N ASP A 113 -9.62 12.77 13.59
CA ASP A 113 -9.73 11.32 13.44
C ASP A 113 -9.72 10.85 11.98
N THR A 114 -9.63 11.78 11.03
CA THR A 114 -9.78 11.50 9.60
C THR A 114 -8.77 12.27 8.77
N VAL A 115 -8.13 11.58 7.85
CA VAL A 115 -7.38 12.20 6.75
C VAL A 115 -7.86 11.64 5.42
N ARG A 116 -8.18 12.54 4.48
CA ARG A 116 -8.57 12.18 3.12
C ARG A 116 -7.64 12.83 2.11
N GLN A 117 -7.11 12.01 1.24
CA GLN A 117 -6.19 12.42 0.19
C GLN A 117 -6.72 12.02 -1.19
N ARG A 118 -6.29 12.74 -2.23
CA ARG A 118 -6.68 12.53 -3.62
C ARG A 118 -5.47 12.39 -4.52
N LEU A 119 -5.54 11.48 -5.47
CA LEU A 119 -4.58 11.32 -6.56
C LEU A 119 -5.31 11.25 -7.91
N VAL A 120 -4.70 11.81 -8.95
CA VAL A 120 -5.07 11.53 -10.34
C VAL A 120 -3.88 10.84 -11.01
N ILE A 121 -4.09 9.61 -11.45
CA ILE A 121 -3.16 8.87 -12.31
C ILE A 121 -3.56 9.19 -13.74
N ALA A 122 -2.76 10.03 -14.41
CA ALA A 122 -2.98 10.40 -15.81
C ALA A 122 -2.61 9.25 -16.75
N ALA A 123 -3.16 9.29 -17.96
CA ALA A 123 -2.73 8.41 -19.03
C ALA A 123 -1.22 8.59 -19.30
N GLN A 124 -0.51 7.47 -19.45
CA GLN A 124 0.92 7.43 -19.67
C GLN A 124 1.31 6.12 -20.35
N ASP A 125 2.59 5.96 -20.70
CA ASP A 125 3.09 4.72 -21.31
C ASP A 125 2.73 3.50 -20.43
N GLY A 126 2.10 2.51 -21.05
CA GLY A 126 1.61 1.31 -20.37
C GLY A 126 0.36 1.50 -19.51
N TRP A 127 -0.22 2.71 -19.46
CA TRP A 127 -1.45 2.98 -18.75
C TRP A 127 -2.34 3.95 -19.56
N PRO A 128 -3.32 3.45 -20.34
CA PRO A 128 -3.99 4.24 -21.37
C PRO A 128 -5.11 5.17 -20.89
N GLY A 129 -5.49 5.13 -19.60
CA GLY A 129 -6.62 5.91 -19.10
C GLY A 129 -6.28 6.85 -17.95
N THR A 130 -7.27 7.58 -17.47
CA THR A 130 -7.13 8.49 -16.33
C THR A 130 -7.99 8.02 -15.18
N LEU A 131 -7.35 7.73 -14.04
CA LEU A 131 -7.99 7.27 -12.82
C LEU A 131 -7.90 8.36 -11.75
N GLU A 132 -9.03 8.72 -11.14
CA GLU A 132 -9.07 9.51 -9.92
C GLU A 132 -9.30 8.60 -8.72
N ALA A 133 -8.46 8.73 -7.70
CA ALA A 133 -8.57 8.00 -6.45
C ALA A 133 -8.70 8.95 -5.26
N HIS A 134 -9.63 8.65 -4.36
CA HIS A 134 -9.73 9.26 -3.03
C HIS A 134 -9.54 8.17 -1.98
N LEU A 135 -8.59 8.38 -1.09
CA LEU A 135 -8.29 7.49 0.01
C LEU A 135 -8.56 8.20 1.33
N THR A 136 -9.37 7.59 2.18
CA THR A 136 -9.70 8.10 3.51
C THR A 136 -9.22 7.10 4.56
N HIS A 137 -8.42 7.58 5.51
CA HIS A 137 -8.11 6.88 6.75
C HIS A 137 -8.95 7.50 7.85
N HIS A 138 -9.66 6.68 8.60
CA HIS A 138 -10.51 7.10 9.71
C HIS A 138 -10.29 6.21 10.93
N LEU A 139 -10.24 6.84 12.11
CA LEU A 139 -10.08 6.18 13.41
C LEU A 139 -11.31 6.38 14.27
N ASP A 140 -11.81 5.30 14.85
CA ASP A 140 -12.84 5.33 15.88
C ASP A 140 -12.58 4.28 16.97
N ALA A 141 -13.51 4.05 17.87
CA ALA A 141 -13.38 3.04 18.92
C ALA A 141 -13.31 1.59 18.38
N GLY A 142 -13.69 1.35 17.15
CA GLY A 142 -13.60 0.05 16.46
C GLY A 142 -12.26 -0.18 15.78
N GLY A 143 -11.41 0.84 15.67
CA GLY A 143 -10.10 0.76 15.03
C GLY A 143 -9.94 1.67 13.83
N MET A 144 -9.09 1.26 12.88
CA MET A 144 -8.86 2.00 11.64
C MET A 144 -9.71 1.46 10.49
N THR A 145 -10.41 2.36 9.82
CA THR A 145 -11.07 2.11 8.55
C THR A 145 -10.31 2.83 7.42
N VAL A 146 -9.98 2.09 6.36
CA VAL A 146 -9.44 2.65 5.12
C VAL A 146 -10.49 2.51 4.02
N HIS A 147 -10.92 3.63 3.45
CA HIS A 147 -11.92 3.67 2.40
C HIS A 147 -11.34 4.26 1.12
N LEU A 148 -11.34 3.47 0.04
CA LEU A 148 -10.88 3.88 -1.28
C LEU A 148 -12.09 4.06 -2.21
N VAL A 149 -12.15 5.21 -2.86
CA VAL A 149 -13.01 5.45 -4.01
C VAL A 149 -12.13 5.70 -5.23
N ALA A 150 -12.21 4.83 -6.22
CA ALA A 150 -11.50 4.97 -7.48
C ALA A 150 -12.51 5.12 -8.63
N ARG A 151 -12.30 6.12 -9.46
CA ARG A 151 -13.15 6.43 -10.63
C ARG A 151 -12.31 6.54 -11.88
N ASN A 152 -12.70 5.84 -12.92
CA ASN A 152 -12.21 6.14 -14.25
C ASN A 152 -12.85 7.45 -14.71
N VAL A 153 -12.05 8.48 -14.86
CA VAL A 153 -12.47 9.82 -15.31
C VAL A 153 -11.98 10.11 -16.74
N GLY A 154 -11.31 9.14 -17.37
CA GLY A 154 -10.92 9.16 -18.77
C GLY A 154 -12.00 8.58 -19.69
N ALA A 155 -11.78 8.68 -21.00
CA ALA A 155 -12.67 8.12 -22.02
C ALA A 155 -12.40 6.63 -22.30
N THR A 156 -11.23 6.12 -21.90
CA THR A 156 -10.78 4.75 -22.18
C THR A 156 -10.96 3.89 -20.95
N ALA A 157 -11.51 2.69 -21.10
CA ALA A 157 -11.53 1.69 -20.02
C ALA A 157 -10.10 1.31 -19.59
N VAL A 158 -9.92 1.00 -18.31
CA VAL A 158 -8.64 0.57 -17.75
C VAL A 158 -8.86 -0.57 -16.75
N PRO A 159 -7.91 -1.51 -16.62
CA PRO A 159 -7.98 -2.53 -15.59
C PRO A 159 -7.74 -1.89 -14.22
N PHE A 160 -8.35 -2.43 -13.16
CA PHE A 160 -8.17 -1.91 -11.82
C PHE A 160 -8.07 -3.03 -10.79
N GLY A 161 -7.08 -2.91 -9.92
CA GLY A 161 -6.93 -3.71 -8.72
C GLY A 161 -6.36 -2.87 -7.58
N TYR A 162 -6.64 -3.28 -6.35
CA TYR A 162 -6.19 -2.59 -5.14
C TYR A 162 -5.77 -3.57 -4.07
N ALA A 163 -4.70 -3.22 -3.35
CA ALA A 163 -4.35 -3.83 -2.07
C ALA A 163 -3.73 -2.79 -1.13
N ALA A 164 -3.88 -3.00 0.18
CA ALA A 164 -3.09 -2.35 1.22
C ALA A 164 -1.97 -3.31 1.66
N HIS A 165 -0.83 -2.74 2.07
CA HIS A 165 0.36 -3.51 2.42
C HIS A 165 0.83 -3.25 3.88
N PRO A 166 -0.05 -3.36 4.91
CA PRO A 166 0.36 -3.17 6.29
C PRO A 166 1.27 -4.32 6.74
N TYR A 167 2.32 -4.00 7.49
CA TYR A 167 3.13 -4.99 8.20
C TYR A 167 2.63 -5.03 9.64
N LEU A 168 1.75 -5.99 9.92
CA LEU A 168 1.17 -6.14 11.25
C LEU A 168 2.26 -6.51 12.27
N VAL A 169 2.11 -6.04 13.51
CA VAL A 169 2.99 -6.38 14.62
C VAL A 169 2.16 -6.78 15.84
N MET A 170 2.64 -7.79 16.56
CA MET A 170 2.13 -8.22 17.84
C MET A 170 3.30 -8.46 18.81
N ALA A 171 3.02 -8.53 20.10
CA ALA A 171 4.03 -8.86 21.09
C ALA A 171 4.64 -10.25 20.84
N GLY A 172 5.92 -10.40 21.16
CA GLY A 172 6.66 -11.66 21.03
C GLY A 172 7.29 -11.88 19.66
N SER A 173 7.82 -13.07 19.44
CA SER A 173 8.40 -13.47 18.15
C SER A 173 7.31 -13.85 17.17
N ILE A 174 7.51 -13.49 15.89
CA ILE A 174 6.61 -13.87 14.79
C ILE A 174 6.37 -15.38 14.72
N ASP A 175 7.37 -16.19 15.08
CA ASP A 175 7.27 -17.65 15.08
C ASP A 175 6.22 -18.19 16.08
N GLN A 176 5.87 -17.38 17.08
CA GLN A 176 4.88 -17.70 18.10
C GLN A 176 3.49 -17.14 17.81
N TRP A 177 3.34 -16.35 16.75
CA TRP A 177 2.06 -15.73 16.43
C TRP A 177 1.07 -16.77 15.91
N GLN A 178 -0.13 -16.73 16.46
CA GLN A 178 -1.25 -17.51 15.95
C GLN A 178 -1.99 -16.70 14.90
N VAL A 179 -2.22 -17.32 13.74
CA VAL A 179 -2.94 -16.72 12.62
C VAL A 179 -4.16 -17.57 12.32
N SER A 180 -5.29 -16.92 12.14
CA SER A 180 -6.51 -17.55 11.62
C SER A 180 -6.93 -16.85 10.33
N SER A 181 -7.05 -17.60 9.25
CA SER A 181 -7.41 -17.11 7.93
C SER A 181 -8.55 -17.92 7.33
N PRO A 182 -9.59 -17.25 6.76
CA PRO A 182 -10.70 -17.95 6.12
C PRO A 182 -10.39 -18.40 4.68
N PHE A 183 -9.20 -18.08 4.16
CA PHE A 183 -8.84 -18.42 2.78
C PHE A 183 -8.75 -19.93 2.58
N ARG A 184 -9.28 -20.41 1.43
CA ARG A 184 -9.30 -21.81 1.04
C ARG A 184 -8.40 -22.12 -0.15
N THR A 185 -7.88 -21.06 -0.78
CA THR A 185 -6.99 -21.15 -1.93
C THR A 185 -5.80 -20.24 -1.74
N CYS A 186 -4.68 -20.61 -2.33
CA CYS A 186 -3.48 -19.78 -2.41
C CYS A 186 -3.02 -19.68 -3.87
N VAL A 187 -2.34 -18.60 -4.18
CA VAL A 187 -1.69 -18.42 -5.49
C VAL A 187 -0.36 -19.17 -5.47
N VAL A 188 -0.14 -20.01 -6.46
CA VAL A 188 1.16 -20.67 -6.70
C VAL A 188 1.98 -19.75 -7.60
N THR A 189 3.24 -19.54 -7.25
CA THR A 189 4.15 -18.66 -8.00
C THR A 189 5.33 -19.42 -8.59
N ASP A 190 5.92 -18.84 -9.67
CA ASP A 190 7.21 -19.28 -10.22
C ASP A 190 8.38 -18.65 -9.43
N GLU A 191 9.63 -18.89 -9.89
CA GLU A 191 10.88 -18.36 -9.30
C GLU A 191 10.95 -16.81 -9.33
N ARG A 192 10.19 -16.16 -10.21
CA ARG A 192 10.05 -14.70 -10.28
C ARG A 192 8.90 -14.18 -9.42
N LEU A 193 8.28 -15.01 -8.61
CA LEU A 193 7.09 -14.75 -7.81
C LEU A 193 5.90 -14.27 -8.66
N LEU A 194 5.78 -14.82 -9.85
CA LEU A 194 4.67 -14.54 -10.75
C LEU A 194 3.61 -15.64 -10.64
N PRO A 195 2.31 -15.29 -10.62
CA PRO A 195 1.24 -16.26 -10.56
C PRO A 195 1.30 -17.26 -11.71
N VAL A 196 1.26 -18.55 -11.41
CA VAL A 196 1.19 -19.65 -12.40
C VAL A 196 -0.02 -20.54 -12.21
N ASP A 197 -0.59 -20.61 -10.99
CA ASP A 197 -1.75 -21.43 -10.69
C ASP A 197 -2.48 -20.92 -9.43
N VAL A 198 -3.66 -21.45 -9.16
CA VAL A 198 -4.40 -21.28 -7.91
C VAL A 198 -4.70 -22.67 -7.35
N ALA A 199 -4.16 -22.97 -6.18
CA ALA A 199 -4.32 -24.27 -5.51
C ALA A 199 -5.15 -24.14 -4.23
N ALA A 200 -5.72 -25.26 -3.77
CA ALA A 200 -6.28 -25.33 -2.43
C ALA A 200 -5.16 -25.18 -1.39
N VAL A 201 -5.45 -24.45 -0.30
CA VAL A 201 -4.50 -24.35 0.82
C VAL A 201 -4.29 -25.73 1.46
N GLN A 202 -3.03 -26.06 1.76
CA GLN A 202 -2.63 -27.31 2.42
C GLN A 202 -1.25 -27.17 3.06
N GLY A 203 -1.01 -27.93 4.13
CA GLY A 203 0.27 -27.93 4.80
C GLY A 203 0.72 -26.51 5.22
N PRO A 204 1.89 -26.02 4.77
CA PRO A 204 2.40 -24.70 5.18
C PRO A 204 1.51 -23.53 4.77
N THR A 205 0.72 -23.66 3.70
CA THR A 205 -0.19 -22.60 3.22
C THR A 205 -1.53 -22.59 3.92
N ASP A 206 -1.85 -23.62 4.70
CA ASP A 206 -3.07 -23.66 5.52
C ASP A 206 -2.86 -22.83 6.81
N LEU A 207 -3.46 -21.65 6.84
CA LEU A 207 -3.44 -20.73 7.97
C LEU A 207 -4.74 -20.78 8.78
N THR A 208 -5.50 -21.84 8.70
CA THR A 208 -6.68 -22.03 9.53
C THR A 208 -6.23 -22.37 10.95
N ASP A 209 -6.27 -21.37 11.85
CA ASP A 209 -5.92 -21.50 13.28
C ASP A 209 -4.54 -22.15 13.49
N THR A 210 -3.47 -21.50 13.03
CA THR A 210 -2.12 -22.06 13.06
C THR A 210 -1.10 -21.11 13.67
N ILE A 211 -0.06 -21.67 14.31
CA ILE A 211 1.14 -20.94 14.73
C ILE A 211 2.07 -20.82 13.52
N LEU A 212 2.57 -19.60 13.24
CA LEU A 212 3.39 -19.34 12.05
C LEU A 212 4.68 -20.19 12.04
N GLY A 213 5.39 -20.31 13.16
CA GLY A 213 6.64 -21.06 13.22
C GLY A 213 7.65 -20.51 12.21
N GLU A 214 8.43 -21.38 11.58
CA GLU A 214 9.43 -21.04 10.56
C GLU A 214 8.82 -20.92 9.13
N ARG A 215 7.51 -20.66 9.01
CA ARG A 215 6.87 -20.56 7.69
C ARG A 215 7.25 -19.28 6.98
N HIS A 216 7.68 -19.41 5.74
CA HIS A 216 7.82 -18.32 4.80
C HIS A 216 6.63 -18.34 3.86
N LEU A 217 5.76 -17.33 3.98
CA LEU A 217 4.59 -17.11 3.11
C LEU A 217 4.87 -15.84 2.32
N ASP A 218 5.04 -16.00 1.01
CA ASP A 218 5.27 -14.89 0.07
C ASP A 218 4.00 -14.58 -0.71
#